data_d0b95f1a2e21e5ccd7caa9173452ce1b
#
_entry.id   d0b95f1a2e21e5ccd7caa9173452ce1b
#
_cell.length_a   1.000
_cell.length_b   1.000
_cell.length_c   1.000
_cell.angle_alpha   90.00
_cell.angle_beta   90.00
_cell.angle_gamma   90.00
#
_symmetry.space_group_name_H-M   'P 1'
#
loop_
_entity.id
_entity.type
_entity.pdbx_description
1 polymer ?
#
loop_
_entity_poly.entity_id
_entity_poly.type
_entity_poly.pdbx_seq_one_letter_code
_entity_poly.pdbx_strand_id
1 'polypeptide(L)'
;MTKEQKEQTIGLLFAEKCSCVVRNGDEVRIFRERGVKDLYRLLREEPQLLDGAFVADKVVGKGAAALMILGGVEELFADVVSRPA
;
A
#
# COMPACT_ATOMS: atom_id res chain seq x y z
N MET A 1 13.90 -4.50 -2.30
CA MET A 1 13.87 -3.13 -1.75
C MET A 1 14.72 -3.05 -0.50
N THR A 2 15.51 -2.01 -0.34
CA THR A 2 16.36 -1.84 0.82
C THR A 2 15.57 -1.38 2.04
N LYS A 3 16.15 -1.58 3.24
CA LYS A 3 15.55 -1.10 4.48
C LYS A 3 15.35 0.41 4.45
N GLU A 4 16.31 1.14 3.92
CA GLU A 4 16.25 2.59 3.80
C GLU A 4 15.08 3.04 2.92
N GLN A 5 14.87 2.37 1.79
CA GLN A 5 13.74 2.66 0.91
C GLN A 5 12.40 2.39 1.59
N LYS A 6 12.31 1.33 2.39
CA LYS A 6 11.10 1.03 3.17
C LYS A 6 10.83 2.11 4.21
N GLU A 7 11.86 2.55 4.91
CA GLU A 7 11.75 3.61 5.90
C GLU A 7 11.32 4.94 5.27
N GLN A 8 11.85 5.26 4.10
CA GLN A 8 11.44 6.44 3.34
C GLN A 8 9.96 6.36 2.96
N THR A 9 9.50 5.20 2.53
CA THR A 9 8.10 4.99 2.15
C THR A 9 7.16 5.14 3.35
N ILE A 10 7.54 4.58 4.49
CA ILE A 10 6.79 4.74 5.73
C ILE A 10 6.79 6.20 6.17
N GLY A 11 7.92 6.89 6.03
CA GLY A 11 8.02 8.31 6.32
C GLY A 11 7.07 9.15 5.48
N LEU A 12 6.92 8.82 4.20
CA LEU A 12 5.97 9.49 3.31
C LEU A 12 4.52 9.31 3.80
N LEU A 13 4.19 8.14 4.32
CA LEU A 13 2.85 7.88 4.84
C LEU A 13 2.46 8.86 5.95
N PHE A 14 3.40 9.22 6.80
CA PHE A 14 3.15 10.13 7.93
C PHE A 14 3.44 11.59 7.60
N ALA A 15 4.40 11.87 6.70
CA ALA A 15 4.74 13.22 6.29
C ALA A 15 3.69 13.82 5.35
N GLU A 16 3.22 13.04 4.39
CA GLU A 16 2.13 13.42 3.51
C GLU A 16 0.82 13.00 4.16
N LYS A 17 -0.20 13.85 4.11
CA LYS A 17 -1.51 13.51 4.68
C LYS A 17 -2.25 12.53 3.76
N CYS A 18 -1.73 11.32 3.69
CA CYS A 18 -2.27 10.28 2.82
C CYS A 18 -2.70 9.05 3.63
N SER A 19 -3.48 8.18 3.01
CA SER A 19 -3.93 6.94 3.65
C SER A 19 -3.05 5.76 3.31
N CYS A 20 -2.44 5.76 2.12
CA CYS A 20 -1.69 4.62 1.60
C CYS A 20 -0.59 5.08 0.65
N VAL A 21 0.54 4.42 0.70
CA VAL A 21 1.64 4.62 -0.25
C VAL A 21 2.02 3.26 -0.81
N VAL A 22 2.06 3.15 -2.14
CA VAL A 22 2.52 1.96 -2.85
C VAL A 22 3.86 2.29 -3.50
N ARG A 23 4.86 1.49 -3.25
CA ARG A 23 6.18 1.65 -3.87
C ARG A 23 6.63 0.36 -4.54
N ASN A 24 7.04 0.50 -5.79
CA ASN A 24 7.63 -0.61 -6.53
C ASN A 24 8.88 -0.08 -7.24
N GLY A 25 10.06 -0.42 -6.69
CA GLY A 25 11.31 0.12 -7.19
C GLY A 25 11.34 1.64 -7.05
N ASP A 26 11.44 2.34 -8.17
CA ASP A 26 11.45 3.80 -8.21
C ASP A 26 10.04 4.40 -8.36
N GLU A 27 9.04 3.57 -8.63
CA GLU A 27 7.66 4.01 -8.76
C GLU A 27 7.02 4.17 -7.39
N VAL A 28 6.41 5.32 -7.17
CA VAL A 28 5.69 5.64 -5.93
C VAL A 28 4.31 6.18 -6.28
N ARG A 29 3.28 5.61 -5.63
CA ARG A 29 1.91 6.10 -5.74
C ARG A 29 1.38 6.43 -4.35
N ILE A 30 0.82 7.61 -4.22
CA ILE A 30 0.26 8.10 -2.96
C ILE A 30 -1.25 8.20 -3.11
N PHE A 31 -1.97 7.58 -2.19
CA PHE A 31 -3.44 7.59 -2.18
C PHE A 31 -3.92 8.32 -0.93
N ARG A 32 -4.83 9.24 -1.11
CA ARG A 32 -5.34 10.10 -0.04
C ARG A 32 -6.76 9.72 0.40
N GLU A 33 -7.47 8.97 -0.42
CA GLU A 33 -8.82 8.54 -0.11
C GLU A 33 -8.81 7.26 0.73
N ARG A 34 -9.80 7.13 1.60
CA ARG A 34 -10.01 5.91 2.38
C ARG A 34 -10.75 4.88 1.54
N GLY A 35 -10.51 3.63 1.86
CA GLY A 35 -11.19 2.52 1.25
C GLY A 35 -10.35 1.80 0.23
N VAL A 36 -10.98 0.88 -0.51
CA VAL A 36 -10.29 -0.03 -1.40
C VAL A 36 -10.34 0.39 -2.86
N LYS A 37 -11.02 1.50 -3.17
CA LYS A 37 -11.21 1.93 -4.56
C LYS A 37 -9.91 2.14 -5.31
N ASP A 38 -8.95 2.80 -4.66
CA ASP A 38 -7.67 3.10 -5.29
C ASP A 38 -6.87 1.82 -5.54
N LEU A 39 -6.84 0.91 -4.57
CA LEU A 39 -6.17 -0.37 -4.71
C LEU A 39 -6.85 -1.23 -5.78
N TYR A 40 -8.17 -1.23 -5.83
CA TYR A 40 -8.92 -1.96 -6.83
C TYR A 40 -8.63 -1.43 -8.24
N ARG A 41 -8.61 -0.10 -8.39
CA ARG A 41 -8.27 0.54 -9.66
C ARG A 41 -6.85 0.19 -10.09
N LEU A 42 -5.91 0.23 -9.16
CA LEU A 42 -4.52 -0.09 -9.41
C LEU A 42 -4.38 -1.55 -9.87
N LEU A 43 -5.09 -2.46 -9.22
CA LEU A 43 -5.09 -3.88 -9.60
C LEU A 43 -5.61 -4.10 -11.00
N ARG A 44 -6.62 -3.32 -11.41
CA ARG A 44 -7.21 -3.44 -12.75
C ARG A 44 -6.40 -2.76 -13.84
N GLU A 45 -5.88 -1.58 -13.56
CA GLU A 45 -5.24 -0.73 -14.58
C GLU A 45 -3.72 -0.87 -14.59
N GLU A 46 -3.11 -1.04 -13.43
CA GLU A 46 -1.65 -1.12 -13.31
C GLU A 46 -1.26 -2.26 -12.37
N PRO A 47 -1.63 -3.52 -12.69
CA PRO A 47 -1.34 -4.65 -11.79
C PRO A 47 0.16 -4.85 -11.57
N GLN A 48 0.99 -4.50 -12.52
CA GLN A 48 2.44 -4.60 -12.41
C GLN A 48 3.00 -3.72 -11.29
N LEU A 49 2.29 -2.66 -10.92
CA LEU A 49 2.75 -1.77 -9.86
C LEU A 49 2.57 -2.40 -8.47
N LEU A 50 1.58 -3.26 -8.31
CA LEU A 50 1.37 -4.01 -7.07
C LEU A 50 2.25 -5.25 -6.97
N ASP A 51 2.57 -5.86 -8.09
CA ASP A 51 3.33 -7.10 -8.12
C ASP A 51 4.76 -6.87 -7.61
N GLY A 52 5.09 -7.48 -6.47
CA GLY A 52 6.37 -7.30 -5.81
C GLY A 52 6.53 -5.97 -5.07
N ALA A 53 5.44 -5.23 -4.89
CA ALA A 53 5.48 -3.91 -4.27
C ALA A 53 5.61 -3.96 -2.75
N PHE A 54 6.06 -2.84 -2.20
CA PHE A 54 5.96 -2.53 -0.77
C PHE A 54 4.81 -1.54 -0.59
N VAL A 55 3.89 -1.85 0.31
CA VAL A 55 2.74 -0.99 0.60
C VAL A 55 2.80 -0.53 2.05
N ALA A 56 2.69 0.78 2.26
CA ALA A 56 2.54 1.37 3.58
C ALA A 56 1.14 1.94 3.70
N ASP A 57 0.38 1.49 4.68
CA ASP A 57 -1.01 1.88 4.88
C ASP A 57 -1.26 2.21 6.35
N LYS A 58 -2.04 3.23 6.60
CA LYS A 58 -2.39 3.61 7.98
C LYS A 58 -3.34 2.61 8.62
N VAL A 59 -4.37 2.20 7.88
CA VAL A 59 -5.36 1.23 8.37
C VAL A 59 -5.65 0.23 7.28
N VAL A 60 -5.40 -1.05 7.56
CA VAL A 60 -5.66 -2.13 6.63
C VAL A 60 -6.86 -2.94 7.09
N GLY A 61 -7.90 -2.98 6.27
CA GLY A 61 -9.06 -3.83 6.46
C GLY A 61 -8.97 -5.10 5.61
N LYS A 62 -9.97 -5.98 5.75
CA LYS A 62 -10.02 -7.25 5.01
C LYS A 62 -10.00 -7.07 3.50
N GLY A 63 -10.77 -6.09 2.99
CA GLY A 63 -10.84 -5.84 1.56
C GLY A 63 -9.50 -5.41 0.98
N ALA A 64 -8.81 -4.49 1.67
CA ALA A 64 -7.50 -4.01 1.25
C ALA A 64 -6.47 -5.14 1.28
N ALA A 65 -6.47 -5.94 2.35
CA ALA A 65 -5.55 -7.07 2.47
C ALA A 65 -5.75 -8.08 1.34
N ALA A 66 -7.00 -8.40 1.01
CA ALA A 66 -7.32 -9.32 -0.09
C ALA A 66 -6.81 -8.80 -1.43
N LEU A 67 -7.02 -7.52 -1.71
CA LEU A 67 -6.55 -6.90 -2.96
C LEU A 67 -5.02 -6.89 -3.05
N MET A 68 -4.34 -6.67 -1.94
CA MET A 68 -2.88 -6.70 -1.90
C MET A 68 -2.34 -8.10 -2.18
N ILE A 69 -2.98 -9.12 -1.64
CA ILE A 69 -2.61 -10.52 -1.91
C ILE A 69 -2.82 -10.84 -3.38
N LEU A 70 -3.98 -10.49 -3.92
CA LEU A 70 -4.29 -10.71 -5.34
C LEU A 70 -3.32 -9.97 -6.26
N GLY A 71 -2.89 -8.80 -5.86
CA GLY A 71 -1.96 -7.99 -6.63
C GLY A 71 -0.51 -8.45 -6.55
N GLY A 72 -0.17 -9.37 -5.64
CA GLY A 72 1.19 -9.86 -5.48
C GLY A 72 2.10 -8.92 -4.67
N VAL A 73 1.53 -8.16 -3.75
CA VAL A 73 2.31 -7.29 -2.86
C VAL A 73 3.28 -8.14 -2.04
N GLU A 74 4.55 -7.76 -2.07
CA GLU A 74 5.60 -8.50 -1.40
C GLU A 74 5.63 -8.25 0.09
N GLU A 75 5.44 -7.01 0.50
CA GLU A 75 5.51 -6.64 1.91
C GLU A 75 4.54 -5.50 2.22
N LEU A 76 3.96 -5.54 3.40
CA LEU A 76 3.00 -4.55 3.87
C LEU A 76 3.42 -4.02 5.24
N PHE A 77 3.47 -2.70 5.35
CA PHE A 77 3.50 -2.01 6.63
C PHE A 77 2.09 -1.47 6.92
N ALA A 78 1.56 -1.76 8.09
CA ALA A 78 0.27 -1.23 8.52
C ALA A 78 0.42 -0.63 9.91
N ASP A 79 0.02 0.63 10.06
CA ASP A 79 0.05 1.30 11.36
C ASP A 79 -1.04 0.70 12.28
N VAL A 80 -2.22 0.47 11.70
CA VAL A 80 -3.32 -0.19 12.40
C VAL A 80 -3.89 -1.28 11.50
N VAL A 81 -4.03 -2.49 12.05
CA VAL A 81 -4.70 -3.59 11.35
C VAL A 81 -6.08 -3.75 11.96
N SER A 82 -7.12 -3.62 11.12
CA SER A 82 -8.49 -3.84 11.53
C SER A 82 -8.71 -5.32 11.83
N ARG A 83 -9.16 -5.64 13.03
CA ARG A 83 -9.46 -7.01 13.41
C ARG A 83 -10.95 -7.26 13.26
N PRO A 84 -11.36 -8.41 12.72
CA PRO A 84 -12.76 -8.77 12.73
C PRO A 84 -13.21 -8.96 14.18
N ALA A 85 -14.36 -8.44 14.44
CA ALA A 85 -14.98 -8.55 15.76
C ALA A 85 -15.35 -10.03 16.05
#